data_821eb749155a35de0a6b7815d770ff61
#
_entry.id   821eb749155a35de0a6b7815d770ff61
#
_cell.length_a   1.000
_cell.length_b   1.000
_cell.length_c   1.000
_cell.angle_alpha   90.00
_cell.angle_beta   90.00
_cell.angle_gamma   90.00
#
_symmetry.space_group_name_H-M   'P 1'
#
loop_
_entity.id
_entity.type
_entity.pdbx_description
1 polymer ?
#
loop_
_entity_poly.entity_id
_entity_poly.type
_entity_poly.pdbx_seq_one_letter_code
_entity_poly.pdbx_strand_id
1 'polypeptide(L)'
;MRSFIVLLCLVPTLLLAQQSKLETQLKQAIKDKKAEIGIAVIINGKDTVTVNNDIHYPLMSVFKFHQALALADYMGKKKQSLDTRLPIKKSDLKPDTYSPLRDKYPQGGIEMSIADLLRDRKSVV
;
A
#
# COMPACT_ATOMS: atom_id res chain seq x y z
N MET A 1 13.43 42.11 -27.29
CA MET A 1 12.55 41.65 -26.19
C MET A 1 11.42 40.69 -26.62
N ARG A 2 10.92 40.73 -27.86
CA ARG A 2 9.85 39.79 -28.32
C ARG A 2 10.28 38.32 -28.43
N SER A 3 11.53 38.03 -28.77
CA SER A 3 12.02 36.66 -28.95
C SER A 3 12.19 35.88 -27.61
N PHE A 4 12.41 36.55 -26.48
CA PHE A 4 12.60 35.93 -25.19
C PHE A 4 11.28 35.40 -24.57
N ILE A 5 10.15 36.07 -24.91
CA ILE A 5 8.82 35.66 -24.41
C ILE A 5 8.35 34.36 -25.09
N VAL A 6 8.68 34.15 -26.37
CA VAL A 6 8.31 32.95 -27.11
C VAL A 6 9.04 31.71 -26.57
N LEU A 7 10.30 31.84 -26.14
CA LEU A 7 11.08 30.74 -25.59
C LEU A 7 10.55 30.30 -24.22
N LEU A 8 10.05 31.23 -23.40
CA LEU A 8 9.51 30.92 -22.07
C LEU A 8 8.17 30.18 -22.13
N CYS A 9 7.37 30.36 -23.19
CA CYS A 9 6.10 29.65 -23.38
C CYS A 9 6.26 28.21 -23.92
N LEU A 10 7.41 27.85 -24.47
CA LEU A 10 7.65 26.50 -25.03
C LEU A 10 7.99 25.44 -23.94
N VAL A 11 8.56 25.87 -22.82
CA VAL A 11 8.97 24.94 -21.74
C VAL A 11 7.79 24.18 -21.12
N PRO A 12 6.66 24.80 -20.74
CA PRO A 12 5.52 24.08 -20.17
C PRO A 12 4.85 23.13 -21.18
N THR A 13 4.85 23.44 -22.47
CA THR A 13 4.26 22.55 -23.49
C THR A 13 5.05 21.26 -23.70
N LEU A 14 6.36 21.29 -23.54
CA LEU A 14 7.22 20.10 -23.61
C LEU A 14 6.98 19.15 -22.43
N LEU A 15 6.75 19.68 -21.23
CA LEU A 15 6.45 18.86 -20.04
C LEU A 15 5.10 18.17 -20.16
N LEU A 16 4.07 18.86 -20.62
CA LEU A 16 2.74 18.27 -20.86
C LEU A 16 2.80 17.17 -21.95
N ALA A 17 3.59 17.36 -22.99
CA ALA A 17 3.79 16.38 -24.05
C ALA A 17 4.49 15.11 -23.53
N GLN A 18 5.41 15.23 -22.59
CA GLN A 18 6.09 14.09 -21.97
C GLN A 18 5.17 13.25 -21.07
N GLN A 19 4.30 13.89 -20.27
CA GLN A 19 3.31 13.21 -19.45
C GLN A 19 2.29 12.43 -20.31
N SER A 20 1.78 13.04 -21.38
CA SER A 20 0.83 12.38 -22.28
C SER A 20 1.46 11.19 -23.02
N LYS A 21 2.75 11.27 -23.34
CA LYS A 21 3.50 10.15 -23.93
C LYS A 21 3.64 8.98 -22.97
N LEU A 22 3.98 9.24 -21.70
CA LEU A 22 4.09 8.21 -20.67
C LEU A 22 2.74 7.54 -20.43
N GLU A 23 1.66 8.29 -20.30
CA GLU A 23 0.30 7.75 -20.13
C GLU A 23 -0.07 6.83 -21.29
N THR A 24 0.19 7.24 -22.53
CA THR A 24 -0.06 6.44 -23.73
C THR A 24 0.73 5.14 -23.72
N GLN A 25 2.00 5.19 -23.34
CA GLN A 25 2.85 3.99 -23.23
C GLN A 25 2.34 3.03 -22.15
N LEU A 26 1.91 3.55 -20.99
CA LEU A 26 1.34 2.75 -19.92
C LEU A 26 0.03 2.08 -20.35
N LYS A 27 -0.89 2.83 -21.00
CA LYS A 27 -2.12 2.27 -21.57
C LYS A 27 -1.84 1.14 -22.57
N GLN A 28 -0.86 1.34 -23.45
CA GLN A 28 -0.48 0.31 -24.40
C GLN A 28 0.13 -0.94 -23.74
N ALA A 29 0.93 -0.76 -22.70
CA ALA A 29 1.57 -1.86 -21.98
C ALA A 29 0.56 -2.79 -21.28
N ILE A 30 -0.60 -2.25 -20.86
CA ILE A 30 -1.64 -3.02 -20.15
C ILE A 30 -2.78 -3.51 -21.03
N LYS A 31 -2.89 -3.01 -22.28
CA LYS A 31 -4.04 -3.22 -23.17
C LYS A 31 -4.45 -4.68 -23.36
N ASP A 32 -3.47 -5.57 -23.51
CA ASP A 32 -3.72 -6.99 -23.81
C ASP A 32 -3.57 -7.90 -22.57
N LYS A 33 -3.56 -7.32 -21.36
CA LYS A 33 -3.47 -8.09 -20.13
C LYS A 33 -4.85 -8.57 -19.69
N LYS A 34 -4.95 -9.84 -19.30
CA LYS A 34 -6.19 -10.42 -18.72
C LYS A 34 -6.31 -10.06 -17.24
N ALA A 35 -6.29 -8.76 -16.92
CA ALA A 35 -6.38 -8.24 -15.56
C ALA A 35 -6.89 -6.79 -15.60
N GLU A 36 -7.56 -6.36 -14.54
CA GLU A 36 -7.77 -4.93 -14.25
C GLU A 36 -6.50 -4.36 -13.64
N ILE A 37 -5.94 -3.35 -14.28
CA ILE A 37 -4.67 -2.75 -13.87
C ILE A 37 -4.85 -1.26 -13.73
N GLY A 38 -4.62 -0.75 -12.52
CA GLY A 38 -4.48 0.67 -12.23
C GLY A 38 -3.02 1.03 -12.05
N ILE A 39 -2.63 2.20 -12.54
CA ILE A 39 -1.27 2.71 -12.44
C ILE A 39 -1.31 4.15 -11.94
N ALA A 40 -0.47 4.47 -10.97
CA ALA A 40 -0.17 5.84 -10.58
C ALA A 40 1.35 6.01 -10.49
N VAL A 41 1.89 6.97 -11.25
CA VAL A 41 3.31 7.31 -11.27
C VAL A 41 3.47 8.73 -10.77
N ILE A 42 4.25 8.92 -9.72
CA ILE A 42 4.59 10.24 -9.18
C ILE A 42 6.04 10.55 -9.55
N ILE A 43 6.25 11.62 -10.29
CA ILE A 43 7.56 12.05 -10.79
C ILE A 43 8.02 13.23 -9.94
N ASN A 44 9.19 13.08 -9.30
CA ASN A 44 9.80 14.12 -8.46
C ASN A 44 8.86 14.68 -7.36
N GLY A 45 7.89 13.87 -6.89
CA GLY A 45 6.93 14.26 -5.86
C GLY A 45 5.91 15.32 -6.26
N LYS A 46 5.80 15.65 -7.56
CA LYS A 46 4.94 16.72 -8.09
C LYS A 46 4.02 16.24 -9.19
N ASP A 47 4.59 15.71 -10.26
CA ASP A 47 3.84 15.34 -11.45
C ASP A 47 3.26 13.94 -11.28
N THR A 48 1.98 13.77 -11.57
CA THR A 48 1.30 12.48 -11.46
C THR A 48 0.72 12.06 -12.80
N VAL A 49 1.05 10.87 -13.24
CA VAL A 49 0.45 10.20 -14.40
C VAL A 49 -0.34 9.00 -13.92
N THR A 50 -1.60 8.89 -14.31
CA THR A 50 -2.48 7.81 -13.86
C THR A 50 -3.15 7.10 -15.03
N VAL A 51 -3.41 5.81 -14.87
CA VAL A 51 -4.23 5.01 -15.79
C VAL A 51 -5.17 4.16 -14.95
N ASN A 52 -6.49 4.21 -15.22
CA ASN A 52 -7.54 3.48 -14.50
C ASN A 52 -7.50 3.69 -12.98
N ASN A 53 -7.19 4.89 -12.52
CA ASN A 53 -6.99 5.19 -11.10
C ASN A 53 -8.32 5.52 -10.37
N ASP A 54 -9.41 5.60 -11.08
CA ASP A 54 -10.78 5.82 -10.62
C ASP A 54 -11.50 4.52 -10.20
N ILE A 55 -10.93 3.37 -10.54
CA ILE A 55 -11.45 2.05 -10.18
C ILE A 55 -11.07 1.70 -8.72
N HIS A 56 -12.01 1.10 -7.99
CA HIS A 56 -11.76 0.62 -6.63
C HIS A 56 -11.09 -0.76 -6.67
N TYR A 57 -9.82 -0.80 -6.35
CA TYR A 57 -9.03 -2.03 -6.26
C TYR A 57 -9.08 -2.59 -4.84
N PRO A 58 -9.21 -3.92 -4.63
CA PRO A 58 -9.09 -4.50 -3.30
C PRO A 58 -7.68 -4.31 -2.76
N LEU A 59 -7.58 -3.79 -1.54
CA LEU A 59 -6.29 -3.48 -0.90
C LEU A 59 -5.44 -4.71 -0.61
N MET A 60 -6.07 -5.88 -0.46
CA MET A 60 -5.39 -7.12 -0.11
C MET A 60 -4.38 -6.92 1.06
N SER A 61 -3.17 -7.44 0.95
CA SER A 61 -2.15 -7.29 2.00
C SER A 61 -1.62 -5.86 2.21
N VAL A 62 -1.91 -4.91 1.33
CA VAL A 62 -1.59 -3.49 1.54
C VAL A 62 -2.33 -2.95 2.76
N PHE A 63 -3.52 -3.47 3.07
CA PHE A 63 -4.28 -3.11 4.26
C PHE A 63 -3.51 -3.34 5.57
N LYS A 64 -2.62 -4.33 5.63
CA LYS A 64 -1.76 -4.61 6.80
C LYS A 64 -0.84 -3.44 7.17
N PHE A 65 -0.41 -2.65 6.19
CA PHE A 65 0.36 -1.44 6.47
C PHE A 65 -0.44 -0.43 7.27
N HIS A 66 -1.70 -0.21 6.90
CA HIS A 66 -2.60 0.70 7.63
C HIS A 66 -2.90 0.19 9.04
N GLN A 67 -3.05 -1.13 9.20
CA GLN A 67 -3.20 -1.74 10.53
C GLN A 67 -1.95 -1.52 11.39
N ALA A 68 -0.75 -1.65 10.82
CA ALA A 68 0.50 -1.40 11.54
C ALA A 68 0.64 0.07 11.97
N LEU A 69 0.23 1.03 11.13
CA LEU A 69 0.21 2.46 11.49
C LEU A 69 -0.79 2.74 12.62
N ALA A 70 -2.00 2.19 12.53
CA ALA A 70 -3.00 2.34 13.58
C ALA A 70 -2.54 1.72 14.91
N LEU A 71 -1.86 0.58 14.86
CA LEU A 71 -1.27 -0.05 16.04
C LEU A 71 -0.15 0.83 16.64
N ALA A 72 0.71 1.40 15.82
CA ALA A 72 1.79 2.29 16.28
C ALA A 72 1.22 3.53 17.00
N ASP A 73 0.19 4.17 16.44
CA ASP A 73 -0.51 5.29 17.08
C ASP A 73 -1.15 4.87 18.42
N TYR A 74 -1.85 3.72 18.44
CA TYR A 74 -2.45 3.18 19.67
C TYR A 74 -1.40 2.90 20.74
N MET A 75 -0.29 2.26 20.39
CA MET A 75 0.82 1.98 21.30
C MET A 75 1.41 3.26 21.89
N GLY A 76 1.62 4.28 21.07
CA GLY A 76 2.08 5.60 21.54
C GLY A 76 1.15 6.21 22.58
N LYS A 77 -0.16 6.21 22.32
CA LYS A 77 -1.19 6.71 23.25
C LYS A 77 -1.26 5.91 24.55
N LYS A 78 -1.03 4.61 24.50
CA LYS A 78 -1.08 3.70 25.67
C LYS A 78 0.27 3.49 26.34
N LYS A 79 1.34 4.14 25.87
CA LYS A 79 2.72 3.96 26.35
C LYS A 79 3.16 2.49 26.37
N GLN A 80 2.72 1.73 25.37
CA GLN A 80 3.10 0.34 25.17
C GLN A 80 4.36 0.22 24.33
N SER A 81 5.16 -0.83 24.56
CA SER A 81 6.34 -1.14 23.73
C SER A 81 6.07 -2.34 22.82
N LEU A 82 6.95 -2.57 21.87
CA LEU A 82 6.93 -3.76 21.00
C LEU A 82 7.08 -5.08 21.80
N ASP A 83 7.66 -5.03 22.99
CA ASP A 83 7.82 -6.19 23.88
C ASP A 83 6.56 -6.50 24.70
N THR A 84 5.55 -5.61 24.63
CA THR A 84 4.26 -5.87 25.31
C THR A 84 3.70 -7.20 24.83
N ARG A 85 3.44 -8.10 25.77
CA ARG A 85 2.91 -9.44 25.49
C ARG A 85 1.39 -9.40 25.52
N LEU A 86 0.80 -10.07 24.55
CA LEU A 86 -0.66 -10.19 24.40
C LEU A 86 -1.05 -11.67 24.48
N PRO A 87 -2.08 -12.01 25.26
CA PRO A 87 -2.63 -13.35 25.27
C PRO A 87 -3.40 -13.61 23.97
N ILE A 88 -3.09 -14.70 23.30
CA ILE A 88 -3.78 -15.14 22.09
C ILE A 88 -4.80 -16.21 22.48
N LYS A 89 -6.06 -15.87 22.37
CA LYS A 89 -7.17 -16.78 22.68
C LYS A 89 -7.59 -17.53 21.42
N LYS A 90 -8.26 -18.67 21.58
CA LYS A 90 -8.85 -19.41 20.45
C LYS A 90 -9.82 -18.56 19.63
N SER A 91 -10.57 -17.67 20.27
CA SER A 91 -11.51 -16.74 19.62
C SER A 91 -10.85 -15.74 18.68
N ASP A 92 -9.55 -15.46 18.87
CA ASP A 92 -8.79 -14.50 18.05
C ASP A 92 -8.32 -15.18 16.74
N LEU A 93 -8.34 -16.50 16.69
CA LEU A 93 -7.88 -17.32 15.57
C LEU A 93 -9.04 -17.64 14.63
N LYS A 94 -9.28 -16.80 13.64
CA LYS A 94 -10.41 -16.93 12.71
C LYS A 94 -10.31 -18.22 11.87
N PRO A 95 -11.40 -19.05 11.76
CA PRO A 95 -11.34 -20.35 11.09
C PRO A 95 -11.14 -20.26 9.58
N ASP A 96 -11.74 -19.29 8.92
CA ASP A 96 -11.88 -19.22 7.46
C ASP A 96 -10.83 -18.32 6.79
N THR A 97 -9.67 -18.15 7.44
CA THR A 97 -8.58 -17.33 6.91
C THR A 97 -7.30 -18.15 6.80
N TYR A 98 -6.38 -17.74 5.92
CA TYR A 98 -5.03 -18.28 5.93
C TYR A 98 -4.29 -17.77 7.17
N SER A 99 -3.99 -18.66 8.13
CA SER A 99 -3.35 -18.28 9.38
C SER A 99 -2.38 -19.36 9.88
N PRO A 100 -1.08 -19.26 9.55
CA PRO A 100 -0.04 -20.13 10.11
C PRO A 100 -0.01 -20.14 11.65
N LEU A 101 -0.33 -18.99 12.28
CA LEU A 101 -0.42 -18.92 13.73
C LEU A 101 -1.51 -19.86 14.28
N ARG A 102 -2.70 -19.84 13.68
CA ARG A 102 -3.79 -20.76 14.05
C ARG A 102 -3.37 -22.21 13.80
N ASP A 103 -2.73 -22.49 12.68
CA ASP A 103 -2.33 -23.86 12.32
C ASP A 103 -1.28 -24.40 13.30
N LYS A 104 -0.41 -23.53 13.81
CA LYS A 104 0.59 -23.87 14.82
C LYS A 104 0.00 -23.98 16.24
N TYR A 105 -0.97 -23.12 16.58
CA TYR A 105 -1.56 -23.02 17.92
C TYR A 105 -3.10 -23.04 17.84
N PRO A 106 -3.73 -24.15 17.41
CA PRO A 106 -5.16 -24.18 17.08
C PRO A 106 -6.09 -23.93 18.28
N GLN A 107 -5.60 -24.08 19.49
CA GLN A 107 -6.37 -23.80 20.71
C GLN A 107 -6.05 -22.43 21.32
N GLY A 108 -5.14 -21.66 20.74
CA GLY A 108 -4.62 -20.46 21.39
C GLY A 108 -3.89 -20.79 22.68
N GLY A 109 -4.13 -20.00 23.75
CA GLY A 109 -3.54 -20.24 25.07
C GLY A 109 -2.04 -19.91 25.16
N ILE A 110 -1.53 -19.09 24.24
CA ILE A 110 -0.15 -18.62 24.20
C ILE A 110 -0.10 -17.11 24.41
N GLU A 111 1.08 -16.62 24.74
CA GLU A 111 1.37 -15.18 24.74
C GLU A 111 2.42 -14.87 23.68
N MET A 112 2.19 -13.79 22.93
CA MET A 112 3.15 -13.28 21.94
C MET A 112 3.41 -11.80 22.16
N SER A 113 4.64 -11.36 21.89
CA SER A 113 4.94 -9.93 21.85
C SER A 113 4.30 -9.26 20.63
N ILE A 114 4.04 -7.96 20.71
CA ILE A 114 3.60 -7.17 19.56
C ILE A 114 4.64 -7.26 18.43
N ALA A 115 5.93 -7.27 18.76
CA ALA A 115 7.00 -7.47 17.78
C ALA A 115 6.87 -8.80 17.02
N ASP A 116 6.59 -9.90 17.72
CA ASP A 116 6.45 -11.21 17.10
C ASP A 116 5.21 -11.27 16.20
N LEU A 117 4.09 -10.70 16.65
CA LEU A 117 2.87 -10.60 15.84
C LEU A 117 3.08 -9.78 14.56
N LEU A 118 3.81 -8.65 14.64
CA LEU A 118 4.14 -7.85 13.46
C LEU A 118 5.15 -8.55 12.53
N ARG A 119 6.07 -9.34 13.08
CA ARG A 119 7.08 -10.08 12.31
C ARG A 119 6.46 -11.27 11.59
N ASP A 120 5.53 -11.94 12.21
CA ASP A 120 4.77 -13.05 11.63
C ASP A 120 3.68 -12.53 10.67
N ARG A 121 4.11 -11.85 9.61
CA ARG A 121 3.23 -11.25 8.59
C ARG A 121 2.32 -12.24 7.88
N LYS A 122 2.56 -13.52 8.03
CA LYS A 122 1.74 -14.58 7.43
C LYS A 122 0.51 -14.94 8.29
N SER A 123 0.49 -14.48 9.54
CA SER A 123 -0.47 -14.92 10.55
C SER A 123 -1.58 -13.92 10.87
N VAL A 124 -1.50 -12.69 10.36
CA VAL A 124 -2.47 -11.64 10.69
C VAL A 124 -3.28 -11.27 9.46
N VAL A 125 -4.30 -12.01 9.20
CA VAL A 125 -5.49 -11.59 8.44
C VAL A 125 -6.71 -12.29 9.02
#